data_f06baac481e07d7e65abb035197849ef
#
_entry.id   f06baac481e07d7e65abb035197849ef
#
_cell.length_a   1.000
_cell.length_b   1.000
_cell.length_c   1.000
_cell.angle_alpha   90.00
_cell.angle_beta   90.00
_cell.angle_gamma   90.00
#
_symmetry.space_group_name_H-M   'P 1'
#
loop_
_entity.id
_entity.type
_entity.pdbx_description
1 polymer ?
#
loop_
_entity_poly.entity_id
_entity_poly.type
_entity_poly.pdbx_seq_one_letter_code
_entity_poly.pdbx_strand_id
1 'polypeptide(L)'
;MTPDPPIRLRRYAPPDEAPTIELWRRSWQQTYPSIDFSARVAWWQERWRQELLASATVTVAEGAEGIVGFVTVDTATGYLDQIVVAPESWGRGIAEALLAEARRQSPRGLDLHVNIDNHRAIRFYQKHGFCTVGDELNPISGRPVHRMSWRP
;
A
#
# COMPACT_ATOMS: atom_id res chain seq x y z
N MET A 1 0.78 -19.39 -24.38
CA MET A 1 0.96 -18.49 -23.23
C MET A 1 -0.28 -18.53 -22.37
N THR A 2 -0.14 -18.93 -21.12
CA THR A 2 -1.24 -18.96 -20.17
C THR A 2 -1.48 -17.53 -19.67
N PRO A 3 -2.71 -17.01 -19.73
CA PRO A 3 -3.00 -15.71 -19.12
C PRO A 3 -2.77 -15.78 -17.60
N ASP A 4 -2.40 -14.66 -17.02
CA ASP A 4 -2.30 -14.57 -15.56
C ASP A 4 -3.64 -14.94 -14.94
N PRO A 5 -3.65 -15.68 -13.81
CA PRO A 5 -4.90 -15.99 -13.12
C PRO A 5 -5.62 -14.69 -12.75
N PRO A 6 -6.97 -14.71 -12.79
CA PRO A 6 -7.75 -13.51 -12.47
C PRO A 6 -7.51 -13.08 -11.02
N ILE A 7 -7.35 -11.77 -10.83
CA ILE A 7 -7.25 -11.15 -9.50
C ILE A 7 -8.62 -10.59 -9.15
N ARG A 8 -9.08 -10.86 -7.94
CA ARG A 8 -10.32 -10.32 -7.42
C ARG A 8 -10.01 -9.31 -6.30
N LEU A 9 -10.53 -8.10 -6.43
CA LEU A 9 -10.51 -7.12 -5.35
C LEU A 9 -11.72 -7.36 -4.46
N ARG A 10 -11.51 -7.38 -3.16
CA ARG A 10 -12.57 -7.51 -2.18
C ARG A 10 -12.23 -6.80 -0.89
N ARG A 11 -13.20 -6.61 -0.04
CA ARG A 11 -12.98 -6.02 1.25
C ARG A 11 -12.21 -6.97 2.17
N TYR A 12 -11.32 -6.39 2.98
CA TYR A 12 -10.62 -7.11 4.05
C TYR A 12 -11.62 -7.68 5.07
N ALA A 13 -11.32 -8.87 5.57
CA ALA A 13 -12.05 -9.51 6.65
C ALA A 13 -11.04 -10.04 7.70
N PRO A 14 -11.45 -10.23 8.96
CA PRO A 14 -10.51 -10.62 10.03
C PRO A 14 -9.60 -11.82 9.74
N PRO A 15 -10.01 -12.88 9.02
CA PRO A 15 -9.10 -13.96 8.65
C PRO A 15 -7.95 -13.54 7.74
N ASP A 16 -8.01 -12.37 7.13
CA ASP A 16 -6.97 -11.85 6.23
C ASP A 16 -5.77 -11.26 6.97
N GLU A 17 -5.85 -11.10 8.29
CA GLU A 17 -4.80 -10.39 9.04
C GLU A 17 -3.42 -11.02 8.85
N ALA A 18 -3.27 -12.30 9.12
CA ALA A 18 -1.97 -12.97 9.06
C ALA A 18 -1.36 -12.90 7.65
N PRO A 19 -2.08 -13.24 6.56
CA PRO A 19 -1.52 -13.11 5.22
C PRO A 19 -1.23 -11.66 4.82
N THR A 20 -2.01 -10.69 5.29
CA THR A 20 -1.78 -9.28 4.97
C THR A 20 -0.53 -8.75 5.68
N ILE A 21 -0.36 -9.08 6.96
CA ILE A 21 0.84 -8.70 7.73
C ILE A 21 2.10 -9.31 7.11
N GLU A 22 2.06 -10.59 6.75
CA GLU A 22 3.19 -11.26 6.11
C GLU A 22 3.51 -10.67 4.74
N LEU A 23 2.50 -10.30 3.96
CA LEU A 23 2.69 -9.64 2.68
C LEU A 23 3.38 -8.27 2.87
N TRP A 24 2.96 -7.49 3.86
CA TRP A 24 3.61 -6.24 4.22
C TRP A 24 5.09 -6.46 4.53
N ARG A 25 5.40 -7.43 5.38
CA ARG A 25 6.78 -7.76 5.75
C ARG A 25 7.63 -8.12 4.54
N ARG A 26 7.15 -9.03 3.69
CA ARG A 26 7.88 -9.50 2.51
C ARG A 26 8.15 -8.37 1.50
N SER A 27 7.16 -7.56 1.24
CA SER A 27 7.26 -6.48 0.26
C SER A 27 8.22 -5.39 0.71
N TRP A 28 8.13 -4.97 1.97
CA TRP A 28 9.06 -3.98 2.51
C TRP A 28 10.48 -4.55 2.63
N GLN A 29 10.62 -5.81 3.02
CA GLN A 29 11.93 -6.46 3.09
C GLN A 29 12.61 -6.54 1.72
N GLN A 30 11.86 -6.76 0.67
CA GLN A 30 12.37 -6.74 -0.70
C GLN A 30 12.80 -5.32 -1.12
N THR A 31 12.05 -4.32 -0.70
CA THR A 31 12.33 -2.91 -1.02
C THR A 31 13.55 -2.38 -0.26
N TYR A 32 13.70 -2.79 0.99
CA TYR A 32 14.79 -2.34 1.88
C TYR A 32 15.49 -3.55 2.52
N PRO A 33 16.35 -4.25 1.78
CA PRO A 33 16.98 -5.48 2.28
C PRO A 33 17.83 -5.30 3.53
N SER A 34 18.35 -4.09 3.78
CA SER A 34 19.20 -3.81 4.95
C SER A 34 18.42 -3.56 6.24
N ILE A 35 17.09 -3.47 6.17
CA ILE A 35 16.23 -3.25 7.34
C ILE A 35 15.60 -4.58 7.72
N ASP A 36 15.61 -4.90 9.02
CA ASP A 36 14.97 -6.13 9.52
C ASP A 36 13.47 -5.88 9.77
N PHE A 37 12.65 -6.16 8.77
CA PHE A 37 11.20 -6.00 8.91
C PHE A 37 10.56 -7.09 9.76
N SER A 38 11.21 -8.24 9.92
CA SER A 38 10.72 -9.26 10.84
C SER A 38 10.69 -8.75 12.28
N ALA A 39 11.65 -7.91 12.66
CA ALA A 39 11.69 -7.28 13.98
C ALA A 39 10.60 -6.22 14.17
N ARG A 40 9.96 -5.78 13.09
CA ARG A 40 8.93 -4.73 13.12
C ARG A 40 7.50 -5.27 13.04
N VAL A 41 7.34 -6.58 12.87
CA VAL A 41 6.01 -7.20 12.67
C VAL A 41 5.08 -6.96 13.84
N ALA A 42 5.55 -7.12 15.08
CA ALA A 42 4.71 -6.92 16.26
C ALA A 42 4.20 -5.47 16.36
N TRP A 43 5.07 -4.50 16.12
CA TRP A 43 4.69 -3.08 16.08
C TRP A 43 3.69 -2.80 14.97
N TRP A 44 3.94 -3.33 13.77
CA TRP A 44 3.06 -3.14 12.62
C TRP A 44 1.68 -3.75 12.85
N GLN A 45 1.63 -4.96 13.43
CA GLN A 45 0.38 -5.63 13.76
C GLN A 45 -0.46 -4.82 14.73
N GLU A 46 0.18 -4.22 15.75
CA GLU A 46 -0.52 -3.36 16.70
C GLU A 46 -1.07 -2.10 16.02
N ARG A 47 -0.24 -1.44 15.20
CA ARG A 47 -0.67 -0.28 14.42
C ARG A 47 -1.82 -0.63 13.48
N TRP A 48 -1.73 -1.79 12.84
CA TRP A 48 -2.76 -2.31 11.94
C TRP A 48 -4.11 -2.41 12.66
N ARG A 49 -4.11 -3.04 13.83
CA ARG A 49 -5.34 -3.26 14.60
C ARG A 49 -5.90 -1.98 15.20
N GLN A 50 -5.05 -1.13 15.75
CA GLN A 50 -5.48 0.03 16.55
C GLN A 50 -5.72 1.27 15.70
N GLU A 51 -4.98 1.47 14.62
CA GLU A 51 -5.06 2.67 13.79
C GLU A 51 -5.70 2.41 12.44
N LEU A 52 -5.13 1.52 11.64
CA LEU A 52 -5.57 1.34 10.25
C LEU A 52 -6.97 0.72 10.15
N LEU A 53 -7.23 -0.35 10.86
CA LEU A 53 -8.57 -0.97 10.82
C LEU A 53 -9.65 -0.09 11.43
N ALA A 54 -9.28 0.85 12.31
CA ALA A 54 -10.23 1.77 12.93
C ALA A 54 -10.65 2.93 12.01
N SER A 55 -9.76 3.39 11.11
CA SER A 55 -9.98 4.61 10.32
C SER A 55 -9.99 4.38 8.81
N ALA A 56 -9.39 3.31 8.31
CA ALA A 56 -9.24 3.09 6.88
C ALA A 56 -10.14 1.97 6.37
N THR A 57 -10.54 2.11 5.11
CA THR A 57 -11.09 1.00 4.34
C THR A 57 -9.91 0.22 3.75
N VAL A 58 -9.89 -1.09 3.96
CA VAL A 58 -8.86 -1.96 3.44
C VAL A 58 -9.44 -2.85 2.35
N THR A 59 -8.83 -2.79 1.18
CA THR A 59 -9.18 -3.62 0.04
C THR A 59 -8.03 -4.58 -0.23
N VAL A 60 -8.32 -5.86 -0.36
CA VAL A 60 -7.32 -6.89 -0.69
C VAL A 60 -7.49 -7.36 -2.12
N ALA A 61 -6.37 -7.68 -2.74
CA ALA A 61 -6.33 -8.34 -4.05
C ALA A 61 -6.04 -9.82 -3.82
N GLU A 62 -6.98 -10.66 -4.21
CA GLU A 62 -6.91 -12.10 -4.01
C GLU A 62 -6.66 -12.80 -5.35
N GLY A 63 -5.60 -13.60 -5.38
CA GLY A 63 -5.27 -14.47 -6.51
C GLY A 63 -5.61 -15.93 -6.19
N ALA A 64 -5.19 -16.84 -7.08
CA ALA A 64 -5.46 -18.26 -6.94
C ALA A 64 -4.88 -18.87 -5.67
N GLU A 65 -3.76 -18.34 -5.18
CA GLU A 65 -3.03 -18.88 -4.03
C GLU A 65 -3.16 -18.00 -2.76
N GLY A 66 -4.05 -17.03 -2.78
CA GLY A 66 -4.29 -16.15 -1.63
C GLY A 66 -4.12 -14.67 -1.93
N ILE A 67 -3.91 -13.88 -0.89
CA ILE A 67 -3.79 -12.43 -1.01
C ILE A 67 -2.43 -12.06 -1.61
N VAL A 68 -2.46 -11.29 -2.69
CA VAL A 68 -1.27 -10.83 -3.42
C VAL A 68 -1.06 -9.32 -3.34
N GLY A 69 -1.98 -8.58 -2.73
CA GLY A 69 -1.85 -7.15 -2.55
C GLY A 69 -2.94 -6.58 -1.66
N PHE A 70 -2.74 -5.34 -1.20
CA PHE A 70 -3.77 -4.61 -0.48
C PHE A 70 -3.53 -3.10 -0.58
N VAL A 71 -4.57 -2.33 -0.32
CA VAL A 71 -4.52 -0.87 -0.23
C VAL A 71 -5.37 -0.41 0.95
N THR A 72 -4.92 0.63 1.64
CA THR A 72 -5.64 1.24 2.75
C THR A 72 -5.92 2.70 2.45
N VAL A 73 -7.18 3.11 2.56
CA VAL A 73 -7.61 4.49 2.33
C VAL A 73 -8.51 4.94 3.47
N ASP A 74 -8.16 6.05 4.11
CA ASP A 74 -9.07 6.76 4.98
C ASP A 74 -10.01 7.61 4.10
N THR A 75 -11.24 7.18 3.95
CA THR A 75 -12.19 7.84 3.06
C THR A 75 -12.67 9.20 3.58
N ALA A 76 -12.48 9.48 4.87
CA ALA A 76 -12.80 10.78 5.44
C ALA A 76 -11.77 11.86 5.06
N THR A 77 -10.50 11.46 4.91
CA THR A 77 -9.40 12.39 4.63
C THR A 77 -8.81 12.25 3.24
N GLY A 78 -9.00 11.10 2.59
CA GLY A 78 -8.32 10.75 1.34
C GLY A 78 -6.89 10.25 1.53
N TYR A 79 -6.50 9.92 2.77
CA TYR A 79 -5.13 9.48 3.02
C TYR A 79 -4.96 8.01 2.68
N LEU A 80 -4.03 7.73 1.76
CA LEU A 80 -3.60 6.38 1.39
C LEU A 80 -2.36 6.04 2.21
N ASP A 81 -2.51 5.17 3.21
CA ASP A 81 -1.40 4.80 4.09
C ASP A 81 -0.51 3.73 3.47
N GLN A 82 -1.11 2.71 2.86
CA GLN A 82 -0.39 1.58 2.29
C GLN A 82 -0.98 1.17 0.94
N ILE A 83 -0.10 0.88 0.00
CA ILE A 83 -0.40 0.08 -1.18
C ILE A 83 0.76 -0.91 -1.35
N VAL A 84 0.44 -2.19 -1.26
CA VAL A 84 1.44 -3.25 -1.19
C VAL A 84 1.06 -4.36 -2.16
N VAL A 85 2.04 -4.85 -2.91
CA VAL A 85 1.88 -5.99 -3.83
C VAL A 85 3.00 -6.98 -3.56
N ALA A 86 2.66 -8.28 -3.58
CA ALA A 86 3.62 -9.35 -3.43
C ALA A 86 4.77 -9.18 -4.44
N PRO A 87 6.05 -9.28 -4.02
CA PRO A 87 7.17 -9.07 -4.92
C PRO A 87 7.12 -9.90 -6.21
N GLU A 88 6.72 -11.16 -6.11
CA GLU A 88 6.58 -12.07 -7.26
C GLU A 88 5.48 -11.65 -8.23
N SER A 89 4.60 -10.74 -7.82
CA SER A 89 3.48 -10.25 -8.64
C SER A 89 3.69 -8.82 -9.15
N TRP A 90 4.87 -8.23 -8.91
CA TRP A 90 5.17 -6.91 -9.43
C TRP A 90 5.16 -6.88 -10.96
N GLY A 91 4.70 -5.77 -11.53
CA GLY A 91 4.64 -5.59 -12.97
C GLY A 91 3.45 -6.26 -13.67
N ARG A 92 2.47 -6.75 -12.91
CA ARG A 92 1.29 -7.46 -13.45
C ARG A 92 -0.01 -6.66 -13.37
N GLY A 93 0.06 -5.37 -13.05
CA GLY A 93 -1.11 -4.50 -13.02
C GLY A 93 -1.92 -4.54 -11.73
N ILE A 94 -1.45 -5.23 -10.69
CA ILE A 94 -2.17 -5.33 -9.41
C ILE A 94 -2.17 -3.99 -8.68
N ALA A 95 -1.03 -3.31 -8.65
CA ALA A 95 -0.93 -2.00 -8.02
C ALA A 95 -1.85 -0.98 -8.71
N GLU A 96 -1.94 -1.01 -10.03
CA GLU A 96 -2.84 -0.16 -10.81
C GLU A 96 -4.31 -0.43 -10.48
N ALA A 97 -4.68 -1.71 -10.33
CA ALA A 97 -6.04 -2.09 -9.96
C ALA A 97 -6.39 -1.62 -8.55
N LEU A 98 -5.46 -1.78 -7.59
CA LEU A 98 -5.64 -1.30 -6.21
C LEU A 98 -5.74 0.22 -6.16
N LEU A 99 -4.93 0.93 -6.93
CA LEU A 99 -4.97 2.38 -7.00
C LEU A 99 -6.28 2.87 -7.62
N ALA A 100 -6.78 2.22 -8.66
CA ALA A 100 -8.08 2.54 -9.26
C ALA A 100 -9.21 2.39 -8.24
N GLU A 101 -9.16 1.34 -7.43
CA GLU A 101 -10.14 1.15 -6.35
C GLU A 101 -10.01 2.23 -5.27
N ALA A 102 -8.79 2.62 -4.92
CA ALA A 102 -8.55 3.72 -3.98
C ALA A 102 -9.16 5.03 -4.49
N ARG A 103 -9.00 5.33 -5.78
CA ARG A 103 -9.58 6.52 -6.41
C ARG A 103 -11.11 6.48 -6.39
N ARG A 104 -11.68 5.31 -6.60
CA ARG A 104 -13.13 5.13 -6.55
C ARG A 104 -13.66 5.39 -5.13
N GLN A 105 -12.92 4.97 -4.12
CA GLN A 105 -13.29 5.18 -2.71
C GLN A 105 -13.10 6.63 -2.25
N SER A 106 -12.17 7.35 -2.86
CA SER A 106 -11.86 8.74 -2.53
C SER A 106 -11.77 9.59 -3.81
N PRO A 107 -12.92 9.85 -4.45
CA PRO A 107 -12.93 10.48 -5.78
C PRO A 107 -12.50 11.94 -5.79
N ARG A 108 -12.45 12.60 -4.64
CA ARG A 108 -12.00 14.00 -4.53
C ARG A 108 -10.49 14.14 -4.48
N GLY A 109 -9.77 13.06 -4.24
CA GLY A 109 -8.32 13.07 -4.20
C GLY A 109 -7.75 12.07 -3.22
N LEU A 110 -6.45 11.83 -3.38
CA LEU A 110 -5.66 10.97 -2.52
C LEU A 110 -4.39 11.70 -2.13
N ASP A 111 -3.99 11.53 -0.88
CA ASP A 111 -2.71 12.01 -0.36
C ASP A 111 -1.94 10.84 0.22
N LEU A 112 -0.62 10.86 0.06
CA LEU A 112 0.23 9.81 0.61
C LEU A 112 1.60 10.37 0.97
N HIS A 113 2.36 9.59 1.74
CA HIS A 113 3.78 9.81 1.97
C HIS A 113 4.58 8.65 1.36
N VAL A 114 5.71 8.98 0.76
CA VAL A 114 6.62 8.00 0.17
C VAL A 114 8.06 8.37 0.52
N ASN A 115 8.88 7.38 0.91
CA ASN A 115 10.28 7.62 1.18
C ASN A 115 10.97 8.19 -0.06
N ILE A 116 11.81 9.21 0.11
CA ILE A 116 12.46 9.89 -1.02
C ILE A 116 13.39 8.98 -1.81
N ASP A 117 13.90 7.91 -1.21
CA ASP A 117 14.75 6.92 -1.86
C ASP A 117 13.99 5.75 -2.49
N ASN A 118 12.67 5.71 -2.34
CA ASN A 118 11.84 4.69 -2.96
C ASN A 118 11.44 5.13 -4.39
N HIS A 119 12.42 5.13 -5.29
CA HIS A 119 12.26 5.65 -6.65
C HIS A 119 11.22 4.87 -7.45
N ARG A 120 11.10 3.58 -7.23
CA ARG A 120 10.11 2.74 -7.90
C ARG A 120 8.68 3.18 -7.57
N ALA A 121 8.39 3.40 -6.30
CA ALA A 121 7.08 3.88 -5.86
C ALA A 121 6.80 5.30 -6.37
N ILE A 122 7.79 6.19 -6.28
CA ILE A 122 7.65 7.58 -6.76
C ILE A 122 7.30 7.60 -8.25
N ARG A 123 8.00 6.80 -9.07
CA ARG A 123 7.71 6.72 -10.51
C ARG A 123 6.31 6.18 -10.77
N PHE A 124 5.88 5.18 -10.00
CA PHE A 124 4.53 4.63 -10.09
C PHE A 124 3.48 5.71 -9.80
N TYR A 125 3.63 6.46 -8.73
CA TYR A 125 2.69 7.51 -8.38
C TYR A 125 2.69 8.64 -9.41
N GLN A 126 3.85 9.07 -9.88
CA GLN A 126 3.96 10.11 -10.93
C GLN A 126 3.27 9.67 -12.22
N LYS A 127 3.48 8.42 -12.63
CA LYS A 127 2.82 7.84 -13.81
C LYS A 127 1.30 7.90 -13.70
N HIS A 128 0.78 7.79 -12.49
CA HIS A 128 -0.66 7.79 -12.23
C HIS A 128 -1.20 9.15 -11.76
N GLY A 129 -0.50 10.23 -12.04
CA GLY A 129 -1.00 11.58 -11.85
C GLY A 129 -0.78 12.19 -10.48
N PHE A 130 0.04 11.58 -9.64
CA PHE A 130 0.43 12.18 -8.37
C PHE A 130 1.57 13.17 -8.57
N CYS A 131 1.51 14.28 -7.81
CA CYS A 131 2.57 15.29 -7.79
C CYS A 131 3.12 15.44 -6.38
N THR A 132 4.41 15.70 -6.25
CA THR A 132 5.02 16.04 -4.97
C THR A 132 4.54 17.42 -4.55
N VAL A 133 4.00 17.53 -3.35
CA VAL A 133 3.46 18.78 -2.80
C VAL A 133 4.20 19.25 -1.54
N GLY A 134 5.13 18.46 -1.04
CA GLY A 134 5.95 18.83 0.11
C GLY A 134 6.96 17.76 0.46
N ASP A 135 7.96 18.16 1.24
CA ASP A 135 8.95 17.26 1.80
C ASP A 135 8.86 17.33 3.32
N GLU A 136 8.85 16.18 3.97
CA GLU A 136 8.64 16.07 5.41
C GLU A 136 9.54 14.98 5.98
N LEU A 137 9.61 14.89 7.30
CA LEU A 137 10.16 13.73 7.99
C LEU A 137 8.99 12.86 8.44
N ASN A 138 9.11 11.56 8.22
CA ASN A 138 8.13 10.61 8.73
C ASN A 138 8.16 10.66 10.26
N PRO A 139 7.03 10.96 10.94
CA PRO A 139 7.00 11.11 12.39
C PRO A 139 7.31 9.82 13.14
N ILE A 140 7.17 8.66 12.49
CA ILE A 140 7.43 7.35 13.10
C ILE A 140 8.87 6.93 12.87
N SER A 141 9.35 6.95 11.61
CA SER A 141 10.69 6.45 11.26
C SER A 141 11.77 7.51 11.32
N GLY A 142 11.40 8.79 11.27
CA GLY A 142 12.35 9.91 11.14
C GLY A 142 12.97 10.04 9.75
N ARG A 143 12.59 9.19 8.80
CA ARG A 143 13.14 9.20 7.44
C ARG A 143 12.51 10.30 6.60
N PRO A 144 13.28 10.90 5.66
CA PRO A 144 12.70 11.90 4.77
C PRO A 144 11.71 11.27 3.79
N VAL A 145 10.57 11.94 3.63
CA VAL A 145 9.49 11.51 2.73
C VAL A 145 9.02 12.67 1.85
N HIS A 146 8.52 12.33 0.66
CA HIS A 146 7.69 13.23 -0.12
C HIS A 146 6.24 13.05 0.29
N ARG A 147 5.52 14.16 0.42
CA ARG A 147 4.06 14.11 0.41
C ARG A 147 3.62 14.30 -1.03
N MET A 148 2.83 13.36 -1.52
CA MET A 148 2.33 13.38 -2.89
C MET A 148 0.81 13.42 -2.87
N SER A 149 0.22 14.12 -3.84
CA SER A 149 -1.22 14.28 -3.96
C SER A 149 -1.69 14.00 -5.37
N TRP A 150 -2.84 13.35 -5.46
CA TRP A 150 -3.60 13.22 -6.69
C TRP A 150 -4.93 13.92 -6.52
N ARG A 151 -5.31 14.71 -7.54
CA ARG A 151 -6.63 15.35 -7.64
C ARG A 151 -7.21 15.05 -9.02
N PRO A 152 -8.52 14.81 -9.13
CA PRO A 152 -9.17 14.55 -10.42
C PRO A 152 -9.13 15.75 -11.36
#